data_eb9cc677fd8395690b71aa543493bf45
#
_entry.id   eb9cc677fd8395690b71aa543493bf45
#
_cell.length_a   1.000
_cell.length_b   1.000
_cell.length_c   1.000
_cell.angle_alpha   90.00
_cell.angle_beta   90.00
_cell.angle_gamma   90.00
#
_symmetry.space_group_name_H-M   'P 1'
#
loop_
_entity.id
_entity.type
_entity.pdbx_description
1 polymer ?
#
loop_
_entity_poly.entity_id
_entity_poly.type
_entity_poly.pdbx_seq_one_letter_code
_entity_poly.pdbx_strand_id
1 'polypeptide(L)'
;MVGLSSEHTGLNPNGDFTKMLKALLGSDFVVKYTPFGFSQREEYYKLIDSFCWFWLHFKEKKAVKQTDYWQQHLKESDVASWRGIAFEEVCLQHISQIKYALHIGAVSSQESSLIGKGSEEIDGMQIDLLIDRADDAVNVCEMKFYKAPYAVTKGYAQVLNSRLQALEEKNPTKTFLLTYVGNSELVSN
;
A
#
# COMPACT_ATOMS: atom_id res chain seq x y z
N MET A 1 -4.85 -3.46 -5.91
CA MET A 1 -4.60 -4.63 -5.02
C MET A 1 -5.71 -5.65 -5.26
N VAL A 2 -5.37 -6.90 -5.61
CA VAL A 2 -6.37 -7.95 -5.83
C VAL A 2 -6.48 -8.75 -4.54
N GLY A 3 -7.58 -8.60 -3.80
CA GLY A 3 -7.88 -9.48 -2.69
C GLY A 3 -8.11 -10.89 -3.23
N LEU A 4 -7.43 -11.88 -2.69
CA LEU A 4 -7.68 -13.28 -3.00
C LEU A 4 -9.02 -13.70 -2.35
N SER A 5 -10.13 -13.45 -3.05
CA SER A 5 -11.39 -14.11 -2.69
C SER A 5 -11.46 -15.46 -3.41
N SER A 6 -12.12 -16.43 -2.79
CA SER A 6 -12.37 -17.75 -3.39
C SER A 6 -13.09 -17.65 -4.75
N GLU A 7 -13.90 -16.60 -4.95
CA GLU A 7 -14.62 -16.31 -6.20
C GLU A 7 -13.67 -15.96 -7.36
N HIS A 8 -12.54 -15.29 -7.08
CA HIS A 8 -11.59 -14.90 -8.13
C HIS A 8 -10.55 -15.97 -8.46
N THR A 9 -10.28 -16.87 -7.53
CA THR A 9 -9.24 -17.90 -7.70
C THR A 9 -9.80 -19.23 -8.20
N GLY A 10 -11.13 -19.43 -8.14
CA GLY A 10 -11.75 -20.73 -8.39
C GLY A 10 -11.33 -21.82 -7.40
N LEU A 11 -10.58 -21.46 -6.36
CA LEU A 11 -10.11 -22.39 -5.34
C LEU A 11 -11.14 -22.49 -4.22
N ASN A 12 -11.61 -23.70 -3.94
CA ASN A 12 -12.45 -23.93 -2.78
C ASN A 12 -11.66 -23.70 -1.48
N PRO A 13 -12.21 -23.03 -0.47
CA PRO A 13 -11.59 -22.88 0.84
C PRO A 13 -11.61 -24.23 1.58
N ASN A 14 -10.71 -25.11 1.20
CA ASN A 14 -10.53 -26.45 1.79
C ASN A 14 -9.19 -26.55 2.52
N GLY A 15 -8.89 -27.72 3.09
CA GLY A 15 -7.66 -27.98 3.80
C GLY A 15 -6.39 -27.76 2.97
N ASP A 16 -6.43 -28.00 1.67
CA ASP A 16 -5.27 -27.82 0.76
C ASP A 16 -5.01 -26.34 0.48
N PHE A 17 -6.06 -25.53 0.30
CA PHE A 17 -5.94 -24.07 0.22
C PHE A 17 -5.28 -23.49 1.49
N THR A 18 -5.74 -23.96 2.66
CA THR A 18 -5.17 -23.53 3.96
C THR A 18 -3.71 -23.92 4.10
N LYS A 19 -3.33 -25.12 3.66
CA LYS A 19 -1.91 -25.58 3.68
C LYS A 19 -1.04 -24.73 2.75
N MET A 20 -1.53 -24.45 1.51
CA MET A 20 -0.84 -23.61 0.55
C MET A 20 -0.63 -22.19 1.10
N LEU A 21 -1.67 -21.60 1.69
CA LEU A 21 -1.59 -20.25 2.25
C LEU A 21 -0.60 -20.18 3.44
N LYS A 22 -0.60 -21.21 4.31
CA LYS A 22 0.40 -21.34 5.39
C LYS A 22 1.82 -21.47 4.86
N ALA A 23 2.02 -22.20 3.77
CA ALA A 23 3.33 -22.34 3.14
C ALA A 23 3.82 -20.98 2.57
N LEU A 24 2.95 -20.24 1.89
CA LEU A 24 3.26 -18.91 1.36
C LEU A 24 3.57 -17.88 2.45
N LEU A 25 2.85 -17.93 3.58
CA LEU A 25 3.14 -17.13 4.77
C LEU A 25 4.49 -17.50 5.39
N GLY A 26 4.75 -18.82 5.57
CA GLY A 26 5.99 -19.31 6.18
C GLY A 26 7.24 -19.12 5.31
N SER A 27 7.06 -18.81 4.03
CA SER A 27 8.14 -18.53 3.07
C SER A 27 8.27 -17.04 2.71
N ASP A 28 7.58 -16.16 3.42
CA ASP A 28 7.58 -14.69 3.23
C ASP A 28 7.19 -14.22 1.82
N PHE A 29 6.45 -15.04 1.06
CA PHE A 29 5.85 -14.59 -0.19
C PHE A 29 4.64 -13.72 0.03
N VAL A 30 3.90 -13.99 1.10
CA VAL A 30 2.63 -13.34 1.44
C VAL A 30 2.67 -12.93 2.91
N VAL A 31 2.11 -11.78 3.21
CA VAL A 31 1.87 -11.31 4.58
C VAL A 31 0.37 -11.30 4.87
N LYS A 32 0.03 -11.62 6.11
CA LYS A 32 -1.31 -11.46 6.64
C LYS A 32 -1.42 -10.12 7.35
N TYR A 33 -2.50 -9.38 7.14
CA TYR A 33 -2.74 -8.11 7.80
C TYR A 33 -4.24 -7.87 8.05
N THR A 34 -4.55 -6.95 8.96
CA THR A 34 -5.90 -6.45 9.21
C THR A 34 -5.96 -4.99 8.78
N PRO A 35 -6.83 -4.59 7.84
CA PRO A 35 -6.99 -3.18 7.48
C PRO A 35 -7.47 -2.34 8.66
N PHE A 36 -7.14 -1.04 8.63
CA PHE A 36 -7.58 -0.09 9.65
C PHE A 36 -9.12 -0.02 9.74
N GLY A 37 -9.64 -0.07 10.96
CA GLY A 37 -11.09 -0.03 11.21
C GLY A 37 -11.83 -1.36 11.04
N PHE A 38 -11.12 -2.42 10.60
CA PHE A 38 -11.70 -3.75 10.48
C PHE A 38 -11.50 -4.57 11.76
N SER A 39 -12.39 -5.55 11.97
CA SER A 39 -12.26 -6.48 13.08
C SER A 39 -11.03 -7.38 12.91
N GLN A 40 -10.33 -7.73 13.99
CA GLN A 40 -9.20 -8.67 13.97
C GLN A 40 -9.55 -10.06 13.43
N ARG A 41 -10.82 -10.38 13.26
CA ARG A 41 -11.30 -11.64 12.67
C ARG A 41 -11.25 -11.63 11.14
N GLU A 42 -11.12 -10.45 10.54
CA GLU A 42 -11.04 -10.30 9.09
C GLU A 42 -9.58 -10.35 8.65
N GLU A 43 -9.22 -11.46 8.04
CA GLU A 43 -7.87 -11.75 7.58
C GLU A 43 -7.72 -11.37 6.12
N TYR A 44 -6.78 -10.49 5.85
CA TYR A 44 -6.37 -10.12 4.49
C TYR A 44 -4.96 -10.59 4.23
N TYR A 45 -4.68 -10.92 2.98
CA TYR A 45 -3.39 -11.41 2.55
C TYR A 45 -2.85 -10.56 1.42
N LYS A 46 -1.56 -10.24 1.48
CA LYS A 46 -0.88 -9.42 0.49
C LYS A 46 0.39 -10.13 0.03
N LEU A 47 0.59 -10.20 -1.29
CA LEU A 47 1.85 -10.64 -1.88
C LEU A 47 2.91 -9.55 -1.65
N ILE A 48 4.04 -9.89 -1.02
CA ILE A 48 5.13 -8.96 -0.68
C ILE A 48 6.43 -9.28 -1.41
N ASP A 49 6.55 -10.44 -2.02
CA ASP A 49 7.74 -10.81 -2.77
C ASP A 49 7.83 -10.02 -4.08
N SER A 50 8.87 -9.18 -4.19
CA SER A 50 9.07 -8.28 -5.31
C SER A 50 9.32 -8.99 -6.63
N PHE A 51 9.95 -10.19 -6.60
CA PHE A 51 10.19 -10.98 -7.80
C PHE A 51 8.88 -11.60 -8.32
N CYS A 52 8.07 -12.14 -7.43
CA CYS A 52 6.74 -12.66 -7.81
C CYS A 52 5.86 -11.55 -8.38
N TRP A 53 5.87 -10.36 -7.78
CA TRP A 53 5.19 -9.17 -8.32
C TRP A 53 5.63 -8.84 -9.73
N PHE A 54 6.96 -8.74 -9.93
CA PHE A 54 7.54 -8.48 -11.24
C PHE A 54 7.15 -9.56 -12.25
N TRP A 55 7.33 -10.83 -11.88
CA TRP A 55 7.02 -11.96 -12.76
C TRP A 55 5.55 -11.98 -13.17
N LEU A 56 4.63 -11.87 -12.21
CA LEU A 56 3.18 -11.88 -12.47
C LEU A 56 2.74 -10.74 -13.38
N HIS A 57 3.38 -9.56 -13.24
CA HIS A 57 3.04 -8.41 -14.07
C HIS A 57 3.56 -8.52 -15.50
N PHE A 58 4.76 -9.08 -15.68
CA PHE A 58 5.45 -9.06 -16.97
C PHE A 58 5.53 -10.42 -17.69
N LYS A 59 5.08 -11.53 -17.08
CA LYS A 59 5.23 -12.89 -17.63
C LYS A 59 4.70 -13.07 -19.05
N GLU A 60 3.64 -12.35 -19.42
CA GLU A 60 3.04 -12.39 -20.75
C GLU A 60 3.79 -11.52 -21.78
N LYS A 61 4.70 -10.65 -21.33
CA LYS A 61 5.45 -9.73 -22.19
C LYS A 61 6.75 -10.37 -22.65
N LYS A 62 6.78 -10.88 -23.86
CA LYS A 62 7.97 -11.54 -24.46
C LYS A 62 9.21 -10.62 -24.47
N ALA A 63 9.01 -9.32 -24.64
CA ALA A 63 10.06 -8.32 -24.73
C ALA A 63 10.87 -8.15 -23.42
N VAL A 64 10.32 -8.47 -22.25
CA VAL A 64 11.01 -8.37 -20.93
C VAL A 64 12.29 -9.22 -20.87
N LYS A 65 12.40 -10.23 -21.71
CA LYS A 65 13.62 -11.07 -21.82
C LYS A 65 14.78 -10.39 -22.55
N GLN A 66 14.56 -9.22 -23.18
CA GLN A 66 15.59 -8.45 -23.84
C GLN A 66 16.37 -7.62 -22.80
N THR A 67 17.69 -7.55 -22.95
CA THR A 67 18.60 -6.91 -21.97
C THR A 67 18.34 -5.42 -21.81
N ASP A 68 17.84 -4.75 -22.84
CA ASP A 68 17.60 -3.32 -22.93
C ASP A 68 16.12 -2.92 -22.74
N TYR A 69 15.24 -3.89 -22.41
CA TYR A 69 13.81 -3.68 -22.25
C TYR A 69 13.48 -2.46 -21.38
N TRP A 70 14.09 -2.37 -20.20
CA TRP A 70 13.82 -1.29 -19.25
C TRP A 70 14.20 0.08 -19.79
N GLN A 71 15.33 0.19 -20.47
CA GLN A 71 15.80 1.45 -21.03
C GLN A 71 14.85 1.97 -22.11
N GLN A 72 14.31 1.07 -22.92
CA GLN A 72 13.41 1.41 -24.01
C GLN A 72 11.99 1.72 -23.54
N HIS A 73 11.50 1.05 -22.47
CA HIS A 73 10.11 1.10 -22.05
C HIS A 73 9.86 1.93 -20.75
N LEU A 74 10.88 2.61 -20.24
CA LEU A 74 10.78 3.40 -18.99
C LEU A 74 9.68 4.48 -18.99
N LYS A 75 9.25 4.93 -20.17
CA LYS A 75 8.24 5.98 -20.34
C LYS A 75 6.83 5.42 -20.58
N GLU A 76 6.69 4.13 -20.75
CA GLU A 76 5.38 3.50 -20.96
C GLU A 76 4.55 3.53 -19.68
N SER A 77 3.23 3.72 -19.85
CA SER A 77 2.30 3.91 -18.75
C SER A 77 2.23 2.70 -17.82
N ASP A 78 2.34 1.48 -18.35
CA ASP A 78 2.30 0.25 -17.56
C ASP A 78 3.57 0.05 -16.73
N VAL A 79 4.75 0.38 -17.27
CA VAL A 79 6.01 0.39 -16.52
C VAL A 79 5.99 1.49 -15.46
N ALA A 80 5.43 2.66 -15.77
CA ALA A 80 5.27 3.73 -14.81
C ALA A 80 4.34 3.34 -13.66
N SER A 81 3.20 2.72 -13.97
CA SER A 81 2.24 2.21 -12.97
C SER A 81 2.87 1.12 -12.10
N TRP A 82 3.57 0.16 -12.71
CA TRP A 82 4.26 -0.89 -11.96
C TRP A 82 5.32 -0.30 -11.01
N ARG A 83 6.08 0.70 -11.44
CA ARG A 83 7.08 1.37 -10.57
C ARG A 83 6.44 2.07 -9.37
N GLY A 84 5.25 2.66 -9.54
CA GLY A 84 4.48 3.22 -8.44
C GLY A 84 4.15 2.15 -7.40
N ILE A 85 3.55 1.04 -7.84
CA ILE A 85 3.18 -0.08 -6.97
C ILE A 85 4.43 -0.70 -6.31
N ALA A 86 5.52 -0.90 -7.07
CA ALA A 86 6.75 -1.44 -6.53
C ALA A 86 7.38 -0.52 -5.47
N PHE A 87 7.26 0.80 -5.63
CA PHE A 87 7.71 1.76 -4.64
C PHE A 87 6.90 1.69 -3.35
N GLU A 88 5.57 1.59 -3.45
CA GLU A 88 4.69 1.37 -2.28
C GLU A 88 5.11 0.11 -1.52
N GLU A 89 5.40 -1.00 -2.22
CA GLU A 89 5.86 -2.24 -1.59
C GLU A 89 7.21 -2.07 -0.88
N VAL A 90 8.16 -1.38 -1.49
CA VAL A 90 9.45 -1.07 -0.85
C VAL A 90 9.23 -0.22 0.41
N CYS A 91 8.37 0.79 0.36
CA CYS A 91 8.05 1.62 1.53
C CYS A 91 7.45 0.77 2.66
N LEU A 92 6.52 -0.14 2.35
CA LEU A 92 5.89 -1.01 3.34
C LEU A 92 6.86 -2.01 3.98
N GLN A 93 7.89 -2.44 3.26
CA GLN A 93 8.98 -3.26 3.82
C GLN A 93 9.97 -2.45 4.68
N HIS A 94 9.92 -1.11 4.59
CA HIS A 94 10.85 -0.19 5.24
C HIS A 94 10.16 0.78 6.22
N ILE A 95 9.04 0.35 6.84
CA ILE A 95 8.26 1.19 7.78
C ILE A 95 9.11 1.69 8.94
N SER A 96 10.06 0.88 9.45
CA SER A 96 10.98 1.30 10.52
C SER A 96 11.81 2.52 10.15
N GLN A 97 12.27 2.60 8.91
CA GLN A 97 13.04 3.74 8.38
C GLN A 97 12.14 4.96 8.21
N ILE A 98 10.90 4.78 7.78
CA ILE A 98 9.90 5.85 7.70
C ILE A 98 9.63 6.42 9.11
N LYS A 99 9.39 5.56 10.10
CA LYS A 99 9.19 5.98 11.50
C LYS A 99 10.42 6.70 12.05
N TYR A 100 11.61 6.25 11.72
CA TYR A 100 12.86 6.92 12.12
C TYR A 100 12.96 8.31 11.50
N ALA A 101 12.69 8.46 10.21
CA ALA A 101 12.72 9.75 9.51
C ALA A 101 11.67 10.74 10.05
N LEU A 102 10.52 10.23 10.51
CA LEU A 102 9.47 11.02 11.16
C LEU A 102 9.76 11.33 12.65
N HIS A 103 10.85 10.84 13.20
CA HIS A 103 11.20 10.95 14.63
C HIS A 103 10.18 10.31 15.60
N ILE A 104 9.45 9.31 15.13
CA ILE A 104 8.43 8.58 15.90
C ILE A 104 8.84 7.12 16.21
N GLY A 105 10.09 6.74 15.94
CA GLY A 105 10.58 5.38 16.14
C GLY A 105 10.47 4.87 17.59
N ALA A 106 10.45 5.75 18.58
CA ALA A 106 10.28 5.41 19.99
C ALA A 106 8.79 5.30 20.42
N VAL A 107 7.85 5.73 19.60
CA VAL A 107 6.41 5.67 19.88
C VAL A 107 5.88 4.32 19.45
N SER A 108 5.20 3.61 20.36
CA SER A 108 4.49 2.38 20.02
C SER A 108 3.42 2.68 18.97
N SER A 109 3.33 1.87 17.94
CA SER A 109 2.37 2.07 16.85
C SER A 109 1.92 0.76 16.25
N GLN A 110 0.76 0.79 15.61
CA GLN A 110 0.23 -0.29 14.79
C GLN A 110 0.16 0.21 13.34
N GLU A 111 0.75 -0.54 12.45
CA GLU A 111 0.79 -0.23 11.03
C GLU A 111 -0.30 -1.00 10.27
N SER A 112 -1.01 -0.29 9.40
CA SER A 112 -2.07 -0.87 8.57
C SER A 112 -2.22 -0.11 7.26
N SER A 113 -2.93 -0.69 6.30
CA SER A 113 -3.40 0.01 5.10
C SER A 113 -4.92 0.09 5.13
N LEU A 114 -5.50 1.09 4.47
CA LEU A 114 -6.94 1.18 4.28
C LEU A 114 -7.27 0.93 2.81
N ILE A 115 -8.09 -0.09 2.58
CA ILE A 115 -8.68 -0.34 1.27
C ILE A 115 -10.18 -0.35 1.47
N GLY A 116 -10.83 0.68 0.96
CA GLY A 116 -12.28 0.78 1.02
C GLY A 116 -12.94 -0.26 0.12
N LYS A 117 -13.24 -1.42 0.71
CA LYS A 117 -14.24 -2.34 0.19
C LYS A 117 -15.11 -2.77 1.37
N GLY A 118 -16.38 -2.38 1.36
CA GLY A 118 -17.38 -3.01 2.21
C GLY A 118 -18.17 -2.15 3.17
N SER A 119 -17.97 -0.83 3.23
CA SER A 119 -18.99 0.07 3.79
C SER A 119 -19.29 1.16 2.76
N GLU A 120 -20.56 1.46 2.53
CA GLU A 120 -21.03 2.48 1.59
C GLU A 120 -20.42 3.87 1.84
N GLU A 121 -19.88 4.11 3.04
CA GLU A 121 -19.30 5.37 3.47
C GLU A 121 -17.77 5.49 3.28
N ILE A 122 -17.06 4.37 2.97
CA ILE A 122 -15.61 4.35 2.72
C ILE A 122 -15.33 3.81 1.31
N ASP A 123 -16.37 3.61 0.51
CA ASP A 123 -16.22 3.04 -0.82
C ASP A 123 -15.35 3.96 -1.70
N GLY A 124 -14.26 3.40 -2.22
CA GLY A 124 -13.28 4.11 -3.04
C GLY A 124 -12.12 4.80 -2.29
N MET A 125 -12.08 4.77 -0.94
CA MET A 125 -10.94 5.32 -0.21
C MET A 125 -9.79 4.31 -0.18
N GLN A 126 -8.65 4.70 -0.75
CA GLN A 126 -7.40 3.97 -0.64
C GLN A 126 -6.38 4.82 0.11
N ILE A 127 -5.75 4.25 1.15
CA ILE A 127 -4.64 4.85 1.89
C ILE A 127 -3.51 3.82 1.90
N ASP A 128 -2.32 4.24 1.46
CA ASP A 128 -1.20 3.34 1.25
C ASP A 128 -0.67 2.79 2.58
N LEU A 129 -0.53 3.66 3.61
CA LEU A 129 -0.11 3.27 4.95
C LEU A 129 -0.72 4.19 6.01
N LEU A 130 -1.21 3.59 7.09
CA LEU A 130 -1.58 4.25 8.33
C LEU A 130 -0.63 3.81 9.44
N ILE A 131 -0.07 4.75 10.18
CA ILE A 131 0.72 4.49 11.39
C ILE A 131 -0.10 5.02 12.57
N ASP A 132 -0.83 4.12 13.22
CA ASP A 132 -1.66 4.43 14.40
C ASP A 132 -0.80 4.39 15.66
N ARG A 133 -0.57 5.56 16.25
CA ARG A 133 0.38 5.78 17.34
C ARG A 133 -0.33 5.71 18.69
N ALA A 134 0.41 5.28 19.70
CA ALA A 134 -0.08 5.22 21.09
C ALA A 134 -0.31 6.59 21.74
N ASP A 135 0.12 7.69 21.11
CA ASP A 135 -0.08 9.08 21.54
C ASP A 135 -1.29 9.74 20.84
N ASP A 136 -2.26 8.95 20.42
CA ASP A 136 -3.52 9.39 19.78
C ASP A 136 -3.32 10.14 18.44
N ALA A 137 -2.17 10.02 17.82
CA ALA A 137 -1.91 10.54 16.50
C ALA A 137 -1.84 9.40 15.46
N VAL A 138 -2.34 9.66 14.25
CA VAL A 138 -2.29 8.73 13.12
C VAL A 138 -1.61 9.41 11.94
N ASN A 139 -0.46 8.88 11.50
CA ASN A 139 0.14 9.34 10.25
C ASN A 139 -0.58 8.66 9.07
N VAL A 140 -1.18 9.46 8.21
CA VAL A 140 -1.83 9.05 6.97
C VAL A 140 -0.81 9.23 5.86
N CYS A 141 -0.16 8.13 5.48
CA CYS A 141 0.96 8.18 4.54
C CYS A 141 0.45 7.99 3.10
N GLU A 142 0.79 8.96 2.26
CA GLU A 142 0.61 8.91 0.81
C GLU A 142 1.97 8.64 0.16
N MET A 143 2.10 7.55 -0.55
CA MET A 143 3.36 7.10 -1.15
C MET A 143 3.39 7.40 -2.63
N LYS A 144 4.42 8.12 -3.12
CA LYS A 144 4.51 8.51 -4.53
C LYS A 144 5.92 8.37 -5.08
N PHE A 145 6.01 7.72 -6.23
CA PHE A 145 7.24 7.61 -7.00
C PHE A 145 7.22 8.58 -8.19
N TYR A 146 8.10 9.58 -8.14
CA TYR A 146 8.26 10.55 -9.22
C TYR A 146 9.73 10.70 -9.66
N LYS A 147 9.92 11.02 -10.94
CA LYS A 147 11.27 11.28 -11.51
C LYS A 147 11.78 12.71 -11.25
N ALA A 148 10.91 13.61 -10.82
CA ALA A 148 11.18 15.03 -10.57
C ALA A 148 10.51 15.45 -9.26
N PRO A 149 10.85 16.61 -8.69
CA PRO A 149 10.16 17.14 -7.54
C PRO A 149 8.64 17.15 -7.76
N TYR A 150 7.90 16.70 -6.75
CA TYR A 150 6.47 16.52 -6.85
C TYR A 150 5.72 17.72 -6.28
N ALA A 151 4.79 18.28 -7.07
CA ALA A 151 3.89 19.32 -6.62
C ALA A 151 2.48 18.75 -6.47
N VAL A 152 1.91 18.84 -5.27
CA VAL A 152 0.53 18.44 -5.02
C VAL A 152 -0.40 19.40 -5.74
N THR A 153 -1.19 18.91 -6.70
CA THR A 153 -2.19 19.74 -7.39
C THR A 153 -3.34 20.08 -6.43
N LYS A 154 -4.01 21.24 -6.66
CA LYS A 154 -5.17 21.66 -5.85
C LYS A 154 -6.28 20.60 -5.80
N GLY A 155 -6.58 19.95 -6.94
CA GLY A 155 -7.58 18.88 -7.00
C GLY A 155 -7.19 17.67 -6.16
N TYR A 156 -5.90 17.27 -6.20
CA TYR A 156 -5.43 16.16 -5.41
C TYR A 156 -5.37 16.48 -3.90
N ALA A 157 -5.00 17.71 -3.55
CA ALA A 157 -5.07 18.18 -2.16
C ALA A 157 -6.50 18.10 -1.59
N GLN A 158 -7.52 18.45 -2.40
CA GLN A 158 -8.93 18.30 -2.00
C GLN A 158 -9.29 16.82 -1.72
N VAL A 159 -8.84 15.89 -2.57
CA VAL A 159 -9.05 14.45 -2.35
C VAL A 159 -8.41 13.99 -1.05
N LEU A 160 -7.16 14.39 -0.79
CA LEU A 160 -6.47 14.04 0.45
C LEU A 160 -7.16 14.62 1.69
N ASN A 161 -7.59 15.87 1.63
CA ASN A 161 -8.33 16.51 2.72
C ASN A 161 -9.69 15.82 2.99
N SER A 162 -10.42 15.42 1.94
CA SER A 162 -11.68 14.69 2.11
C SER A 162 -11.44 13.32 2.78
N ARG A 163 -10.33 12.65 2.45
CA ARG A 163 -9.94 11.39 3.12
C ARG A 163 -9.63 11.61 4.60
N LEU A 164 -8.87 12.66 4.95
CA LEU A 164 -8.58 13.01 6.33
C LEU A 164 -9.85 13.29 7.11
N GLN A 165 -10.73 14.13 6.58
CA GLN A 165 -12.00 14.46 7.21
C GLN A 165 -12.85 13.22 7.48
N ALA A 166 -12.97 12.30 6.55
CA ALA A 166 -13.72 11.05 6.74
C ALA A 166 -13.11 10.14 7.84
N LEU A 167 -11.78 10.18 8.03
CA LEU A 167 -11.12 9.46 9.12
C LEU A 167 -11.37 10.14 10.46
N GLU A 168 -11.30 11.47 10.53
CA GLU A 168 -11.53 12.28 11.72
C GLU A 168 -12.96 12.13 12.24
N GLU A 169 -13.95 12.17 11.36
CA GLU A 169 -15.37 11.98 11.70
C GLU A 169 -15.65 10.62 12.36
N LYS A 170 -14.93 9.59 11.93
CA LYS A 170 -15.05 8.24 12.48
C LYS A 170 -14.24 8.00 13.75
N ASN A 171 -13.22 8.78 13.99
CA ASN A 171 -12.27 8.62 15.10
C ASN A 171 -12.01 9.97 15.80
N PRO A 172 -13.00 10.57 16.46
CA PRO A 172 -12.92 11.95 16.97
C PRO A 172 -11.90 12.16 18.09
N THR A 173 -11.35 11.08 18.65
CA THR A 173 -10.34 11.13 19.70
C THR A 173 -8.91 11.14 19.14
N LYS A 174 -8.72 10.96 17.84
CA LYS A 174 -7.42 10.85 17.18
C LYS A 174 -7.11 12.07 16.33
N THR A 175 -5.84 12.43 16.25
CA THR A 175 -5.32 13.46 15.35
C THR A 175 -4.73 12.84 14.11
N PHE A 176 -5.22 13.19 12.92
CA PHE A 176 -4.73 12.66 11.65
C PHE A 176 -3.73 13.62 11.00
N LEU A 177 -2.56 13.11 10.67
CA LEU A 177 -1.44 13.84 10.10
C LEU A 177 -1.12 13.33 8.70
N LEU A 178 -1.40 14.12 7.66
CA LEU A 178 -1.01 13.77 6.31
C LEU A 178 0.52 13.73 6.19
N THR A 179 1.03 12.60 5.73
CA THR A 179 2.46 12.33 5.62
C THR A 179 2.78 11.92 4.19
N TYR A 180 3.66 12.65 3.54
CA TYR A 180 4.12 12.30 2.20
C TYR A 180 5.39 11.45 2.28
N VAL A 181 5.39 10.32 1.59
CA VAL A 181 6.56 9.44 1.45
C VAL A 181 6.90 9.32 -0.03
N GLY A 182 8.04 9.86 -0.43
CA GLY A 182 8.43 9.93 -1.83
C GLY A 182 9.92 9.77 -2.05
N ASN A 183 10.31 9.45 -3.27
CA ASN A 183 11.69 9.38 -3.72
C ASN A 183 12.22 10.72 -4.25
N SER A 184 11.43 11.78 -4.17
CA SER A 184 11.78 13.14 -4.62
C SER A 184 11.23 14.17 -3.64
N GLU A 185 11.76 15.39 -3.71
CA GLU A 185 11.31 16.49 -2.88
C GLU A 185 9.84 16.88 -3.18
N LEU A 186 9.13 17.27 -2.13
CA LEU A 186 7.81 17.88 -2.25
C LEU A 186 8.00 19.39 -2.42
N VAL A 187 7.46 19.96 -3.51
CA VAL A 187 7.51 21.39 -3.76
C VAL A 187 6.12 22.01 -3.63
N SER A 188 6.08 23.23 -3.08
CA SER A 188 4.85 24.04 -3.05
C SER A 188 4.61 24.69 -4.42
N ASN A 189 3.38 24.63 -4.90
CA ASN A 189 2.92 25.45 -6.02
C ASN A 189 2.54 26.85 -5.56
#